data_30c50594ef17403af4ead15ff2343c0e
#
_entry.id   30c50594ef17403af4ead15ff2343c0e
#
_cell.length_a   1.000
_cell.length_b   1.000
_cell.length_c   1.000
_cell.angle_alpha   90.00
_cell.angle_beta   90.00
_cell.angle_gamma   90.00
#
_symmetry.space_group_name_H-M   'P 1'
#
loop_
_entity.id
_entity.type
_entity.pdbx_description
1 polymer ?
#
loop_
_entity_poly.entity_id
_entity_poly.type
_entity_poly.pdbx_seq_one_letter_code
_entity_poly.pdbx_strand_id
1 'polypeptide(L)'
;EPCGGDGAFVSGILENNLLKPNQITVWDINQEITNYIEKFGVQFKLKDTLLKTTFQKNDLFNKINKFTHVVGNPPYLNKQSSYIKKNKKELKKFYNEIGVNDTYALFIYLCCHLLEDNGQLCFITSNTYLTLGTHKKLRKYLLNNFVIKNITLCPQNLFKDTGALVNTCIINLGNKKPDNNDDIIFNDCRNLEIGNYEGKKYSIKQNKLLNYPDYIFDFNGNGKLIEKIKKMGKLIDFVDGGLGMHTTDNEKFLGIIDYKGIRYAKNRVRKIVSIDEVKKGGWKFYHKKGGNIKYHLPAEYCIKWNDEAIKNYKMPKNYNLNDKRQGFLISGICSTLSARLATIGALWESNKAMCFFPKDPAKYPPEFFVGILNSEIYNKIIKILNHTNSIQIRDIKKLPFFNFNNKDIEEITKIVKNIIKQKKNNLDYVFPFEQKQINRIVNKYIL
;
A
#
# COMPACT_ATOMS: atom_id res chain seq x y z
N GLU A 1 -6.00 -21.90 -18.94
CA GLU A 1 -5.34 -21.65 -17.66
C GLU A 1 -3.86 -21.38 -17.88
N PRO A 2 -3.38 -20.14 -17.65
CA PRO A 2 -2.00 -19.72 -17.99
C PRO A 2 -0.95 -20.05 -16.91
N CYS A 3 -1.35 -20.68 -15.81
CA CYS A 3 -0.52 -21.08 -14.67
C CYS A 3 -1.24 -22.19 -13.90
N GLY A 4 -1.18 -23.43 -14.44
CA GLY A 4 -2.03 -24.55 -14.04
C GLY A 4 -1.83 -25.06 -12.62
N GLY A 5 -0.63 -24.90 -12.05
CA GLY A 5 -0.33 -25.38 -10.70
C GLY A 5 -0.71 -26.86 -10.52
N ASP A 6 -1.44 -27.14 -9.46
CA ASP A 6 -1.96 -28.49 -9.16
C ASP A 6 -3.23 -28.89 -9.92
N GLY A 7 -3.69 -28.07 -10.90
CA GLY A 7 -4.86 -28.36 -11.72
C GLY A 7 -6.21 -28.18 -11.05
N ALA A 8 -6.28 -27.45 -9.94
CA ALA A 8 -7.52 -27.25 -9.19
C ALA A 8 -8.65 -26.65 -10.04
N PHE A 9 -8.35 -25.69 -10.92
CA PHE A 9 -9.36 -25.14 -11.84
C PHE A 9 -9.77 -26.15 -12.91
N VAL A 10 -8.82 -26.92 -13.44
CA VAL A 10 -9.10 -27.99 -14.43
C VAL A 10 -10.03 -29.03 -13.80
N SER A 11 -9.69 -29.52 -12.60
CA SER A 11 -10.54 -30.49 -11.86
C SER A 11 -11.96 -29.92 -11.68
N GLY A 12 -12.08 -28.70 -11.15
CA GLY A 12 -13.38 -28.08 -10.93
C GLY A 12 -14.21 -27.90 -12.21
N ILE A 13 -13.58 -27.55 -13.33
CA ILE A 13 -14.27 -27.44 -14.63
C ILE A 13 -14.79 -28.81 -15.11
N LEU A 14 -13.96 -29.85 -15.01
CA LEU A 14 -14.32 -31.19 -15.48
C LEU A 14 -15.36 -31.89 -14.57
N GLU A 15 -15.19 -31.78 -13.25
CA GLU A 15 -16.13 -32.36 -12.26
C GLU A 15 -17.54 -31.77 -12.38
N ASN A 16 -17.62 -30.47 -12.73
CA ASN A 16 -18.90 -29.81 -12.96
C ASN A 16 -19.40 -29.90 -14.43
N ASN A 17 -18.75 -30.67 -15.26
CA ASN A 17 -19.12 -30.89 -16.69
C ASN A 17 -19.27 -29.60 -17.50
N LEU A 18 -18.47 -28.54 -17.16
CA LEU A 18 -18.54 -27.23 -17.82
C LEU A 18 -17.91 -27.27 -19.22
N LEU A 19 -16.81 -28.02 -19.39
CA LEU A 19 -16.09 -28.17 -20.65
C LEU A 19 -15.60 -29.65 -20.82
N LYS A 20 -15.31 -30.02 -22.05
CA LYS A 20 -14.59 -31.29 -22.36
C LYS A 20 -13.07 -31.07 -22.24
N PRO A 21 -12.28 -32.11 -21.90
CA PRO A 21 -10.83 -31.97 -21.76
C PRO A 21 -10.12 -31.35 -22.97
N ASN A 22 -10.51 -31.71 -24.17
CA ASN A 22 -9.92 -31.18 -25.41
C ASN A 22 -10.22 -29.69 -25.68
N GLN A 23 -11.13 -29.07 -24.92
CA GLN A 23 -11.44 -27.65 -24.97
C GLN A 23 -10.61 -26.84 -23.97
N ILE A 24 -9.82 -27.50 -23.12
CA ILE A 24 -9.03 -26.84 -22.05
C ILE A 24 -7.56 -26.87 -22.44
N THR A 25 -6.94 -25.67 -22.40
CA THR A 25 -5.50 -25.49 -22.57
C THR A 25 -4.89 -25.02 -21.27
N VAL A 26 -3.86 -25.71 -20.80
CA VAL A 26 -3.14 -25.38 -19.56
C VAL A 26 -1.68 -25.08 -19.88
N TRP A 27 -1.15 -23.99 -19.29
CA TRP A 27 0.25 -23.64 -19.36
C TRP A 27 0.85 -23.60 -17.96
N ASP A 28 2.06 -24.06 -17.82
CA ASP A 28 2.84 -23.88 -16.58
C ASP A 28 4.33 -23.89 -16.87
N ILE A 29 5.12 -23.32 -15.96
CA ILE A 29 6.60 -23.34 -16.01
C ILE A 29 7.18 -24.54 -15.27
N ASN A 30 6.41 -25.17 -14.38
CA ASN A 30 6.86 -26.29 -13.55
C ASN A 30 6.71 -27.61 -14.29
N GLN A 31 7.84 -28.24 -14.59
CA GLN A 31 7.87 -29.55 -15.25
C GLN A 31 7.31 -30.68 -14.38
N GLU A 32 7.39 -30.57 -13.05
CA GLU A 32 6.95 -31.64 -12.14
C GLU A 32 5.45 -31.91 -12.19
N ILE A 33 4.64 -30.91 -12.58
CA ILE A 33 3.18 -31.07 -12.70
C ILE A 33 2.73 -31.69 -14.03
N THR A 34 3.62 -31.82 -15.01
CA THR A 34 3.27 -32.28 -16.37
C THR A 34 2.44 -33.59 -16.35
N ASN A 35 3.00 -34.61 -15.76
CA ASN A 35 2.34 -35.94 -15.69
C ASN A 35 1.01 -35.92 -14.93
N TYR A 36 0.87 -34.97 -13.97
CA TYR A 36 -0.35 -34.81 -13.20
C TYR A 36 -1.45 -34.16 -14.04
N ILE A 37 -1.12 -33.05 -14.71
CA ILE A 37 -2.08 -32.31 -15.55
C ILE A 37 -2.49 -33.10 -16.79
N GLU A 38 -1.56 -33.84 -17.41
CA GLU A 38 -1.87 -34.68 -18.59
C GLU A 38 -2.90 -35.79 -18.29
N LYS A 39 -2.99 -36.26 -17.05
CA LYS A 39 -4.04 -37.22 -16.63
C LYS A 39 -5.46 -36.71 -16.80
N PHE A 40 -5.66 -35.41 -16.82
CA PHE A 40 -6.96 -34.78 -17.09
C PHE A 40 -7.35 -34.84 -18.58
N GLY A 41 -6.44 -35.28 -19.48
CA GLY A 41 -6.68 -35.32 -20.93
C GLY A 41 -6.75 -33.93 -21.59
N VAL A 42 -6.28 -32.89 -20.93
CA VAL A 42 -6.27 -31.50 -21.41
C VAL A 42 -5.03 -31.19 -22.27
N GLN A 43 -5.06 -30.09 -23.02
CA GLN A 43 -3.91 -29.65 -23.80
C GLN A 43 -2.91 -28.93 -22.86
N PHE A 44 -1.87 -29.64 -22.42
CA PHE A 44 -0.82 -29.07 -21.58
C PHE A 44 0.35 -28.54 -22.42
N LYS A 45 0.93 -27.39 -22.01
CA LYS A 45 2.17 -26.83 -22.58
C LYS A 45 3.10 -26.36 -21.47
N LEU A 46 4.25 -27.00 -21.36
CA LEU A 46 5.32 -26.57 -20.47
C LEU A 46 5.97 -25.29 -21.03
N LYS A 47 5.77 -24.15 -20.38
CA LYS A 47 6.35 -22.88 -20.81
C LYS A 47 6.27 -21.79 -19.75
N ASP A 48 7.18 -20.84 -19.83
CA ASP A 48 7.08 -19.57 -19.10
C ASP A 48 6.08 -18.65 -19.82
N THR A 49 4.91 -18.47 -19.24
CA THR A 49 3.82 -17.68 -19.82
C THR A 49 4.18 -16.21 -20.02
N LEU A 50 5.05 -15.64 -19.17
CA LEU A 50 5.36 -14.20 -19.18
C LEU A 50 6.51 -13.82 -20.09
N LEU A 51 7.34 -14.76 -20.56
CA LEU A 51 8.55 -14.46 -21.35
C LEU A 51 8.38 -14.67 -22.85
N LYS A 52 9.25 -14.03 -23.60
CA LYS A 52 9.28 -14.05 -25.06
C LYS A 52 9.50 -15.42 -25.69
N THR A 53 10.19 -16.34 -25.00
CA THR A 53 10.31 -17.76 -25.47
C THR A 53 8.98 -18.39 -25.79
N THR A 54 7.90 -17.78 -25.30
CA THR A 54 6.52 -18.16 -25.54
C THR A 54 5.90 -17.42 -26.72
N PHE A 55 6.44 -16.23 -27.11
CA PHE A 55 5.85 -15.35 -28.12
C PHE A 55 6.93 -14.77 -29.01
N GLN A 56 6.83 -14.93 -30.34
CA GLN A 56 7.76 -14.32 -31.27
C GLN A 56 7.55 -12.79 -31.34
N LYS A 57 8.63 -12.06 -31.65
CA LYS A 57 8.74 -10.59 -31.50
C LYS A 57 7.65 -9.77 -32.23
N ASN A 58 7.08 -10.32 -33.29
CA ASN A 58 6.05 -9.67 -34.10
C ASN A 58 4.63 -10.24 -33.88
N ASP A 59 4.48 -11.24 -33.01
CA ASP A 59 3.27 -12.04 -32.90
C ASP A 59 2.58 -11.96 -31.54
N LEU A 60 3.04 -11.08 -30.65
CA LEU A 60 2.56 -11.06 -29.25
C LEU A 60 1.02 -10.95 -29.16
N PHE A 61 0.40 -10.36 -30.18
CA PHE A 61 -1.04 -10.11 -30.20
C PHE A 61 -1.74 -10.57 -31.49
N ASN A 62 -1.00 -11.02 -32.53
CA ASN A 62 -1.60 -11.30 -33.85
C ASN A 62 -1.65 -12.79 -34.27
N LYS A 63 -0.90 -13.69 -33.61
CA LYS A 63 -0.85 -15.12 -33.98
C LYS A 63 -1.05 -16.12 -32.83
N ILE A 64 -1.38 -15.63 -31.63
CA ILE A 64 -1.67 -16.51 -30.49
C ILE A 64 -3.12 -16.95 -30.60
N ASN A 65 -3.37 -18.25 -30.38
CA ASN A 65 -4.73 -18.73 -30.21
C ASN A 65 -5.42 -17.92 -29.11
N LYS A 66 -6.48 -17.25 -29.48
CA LYS A 66 -7.31 -16.52 -28.52
C LYS A 66 -8.28 -17.48 -27.85
N PHE A 67 -8.74 -17.10 -26.68
CA PHE A 67 -9.58 -17.94 -25.83
C PHE A 67 -10.87 -17.21 -25.48
N THR A 68 -11.97 -17.94 -25.48
CA THR A 68 -13.27 -17.43 -25.00
C THR A 68 -13.25 -17.17 -23.51
N HIS A 69 -12.52 -17.98 -22.74
CA HIS A 69 -12.38 -17.86 -21.29
C HIS A 69 -10.93 -18.08 -20.85
N VAL A 70 -10.48 -17.25 -19.92
CA VAL A 70 -9.19 -17.42 -19.22
C VAL A 70 -9.45 -17.38 -17.73
N VAL A 71 -9.08 -18.46 -17.04
CA VAL A 71 -9.22 -18.60 -15.58
C VAL A 71 -7.86 -18.90 -14.95
N GLY A 72 -7.66 -18.56 -13.68
CA GLY A 72 -6.44 -18.94 -12.99
C GLY A 72 -6.18 -18.20 -11.69
N ASN A 73 -5.13 -18.69 -11.01
CA ASN A 73 -4.52 -18.09 -9.82
C ASN A 73 -3.04 -17.81 -10.11
N PRO A 74 -2.70 -16.66 -10.73
CA PRO A 74 -1.31 -16.37 -11.10
C PRO A 74 -0.41 -16.19 -9.85
N PRO A 75 0.90 -16.51 -9.96
CA PRO A 75 1.83 -16.38 -8.85
C PRO A 75 1.98 -14.93 -8.38
N TYR A 76 2.13 -14.72 -7.04
CA TYR A 76 2.21 -13.39 -6.40
C TYR A 76 3.65 -12.96 -6.10
N LEU A 77 4.54 -13.06 -7.10
CA LEU A 77 5.93 -12.67 -6.95
C LEU A 77 6.09 -11.15 -7.16
N ASN A 78 6.69 -10.47 -6.20
CA ASN A 78 6.94 -9.03 -6.28
C ASN A 78 8.28 -8.70 -6.95
N LYS A 79 8.53 -7.41 -7.21
CA LYS A 79 9.75 -6.90 -7.87
C LYS A 79 11.08 -7.27 -7.20
N GLN A 80 11.07 -7.79 -5.97
CA GLN A 80 12.26 -8.25 -5.25
C GLN A 80 12.54 -9.74 -5.47
N SER A 81 11.60 -10.48 -6.06
CA SER A 81 11.78 -11.90 -6.36
C SER A 81 12.94 -12.13 -7.34
N SER A 82 13.56 -13.30 -7.23
CA SER A 82 14.63 -13.74 -8.14
C SER A 82 14.15 -13.77 -9.59
N TYR A 83 12.92 -14.26 -9.82
CA TYR A 83 12.30 -14.32 -11.14
C TYR A 83 12.23 -12.94 -11.82
N ILE A 84 11.62 -11.94 -11.17
CA ILE A 84 11.51 -10.59 -11.75
C ILE A 84 12.88 -9.93 -11.91
N LYS A 85 13.79 -10.10 -10.95
CA LYS A 85 15.14 -9.53 -11.05
C LYS A 85 15.90 -10.09 -12.25
N LYS A 86 15.90 -11.42 -12.42
CA LYS A 86 16.56 -12.13 -13.52
C LYS A 86 16.01 -11.70 -14.87
N ASN A 87 14.69 -11.65 -15.01
CA ASN A 87 14.00 -11.44 -16.28
C ASN A 87 13.62 -9.97 -16.54
N LYS A 88 14.02 -9.02 -15.69
CA LYS A 88 13.56 -7.63 -15.70
C LYS A 88 13.70 -6.92 -17.03
N LYS A 89 14.81 -7.16 -17.75
CA LYS A 89 15.09 -6.52 -19.06
C LYS A 89 14.10 -6.98 -20.12
N GLU A 90 13.80 -8.26 -20.15
CA GLU A 90 12.85 -8.86 -21.07
C GLU A 90 11.41 -8.48 -20.74
N LEU A 91 11.00 -8.65 -19.48
CA LEU A 91 9.66 -8.25 -19.02
C LEU A 91 9.34 -6.78 -19.33
N LYS A 92 10.31 -5.88 -19.18
CA LYS A 92 10.10 -4.45 -19.51
C LYS A 92 9.79 -4.21 -20.99
N LYS A 93 10.25 -5.07 -21.92
CA LYS A 93 9.96 -4.91 -23.35
C LYS A 93 8.46 -5.12 -23.63
N PHE A 94 7.81 -6.04 -22.92
CA PHE A 94 6.41 -6.42 -23.16
C PHE A 94 5.42 -5.71 -22.24
N TYR A 95 5.83 -5.40 -20.99
CA TYR A 95 4.94 -4.87 -19.95
C TYR A 95 5.25 -3.42 -19.55
N ASN A 96 5.92 -2.66 -20.43
CA ASN A 96 6.29 -1.27 -20.12
C ASN A 96 5.07 -0.37 -19.87
N GLU A 97 3.96 -0.66 -20.53
CA GLU A 97 2.71 0.09 -20.39
C GLU A 97 2.19 0.07 -18.95
N ILE A 98 2.21 -1.09 -18.30
CA ILE A 98 1.73 -1.25 -16.91
C ILE A 98 2.84 -1.21 -15.86
N GLY A 99 4.10 -1.43 -16.29
CA GLY A 99 5.28 -1.55 -15.42
C GLY A 99 5.45 -2.93 -14.80
N VAL A 100 6.71 -3.27 -14.50
CA VAL A 100 7.11 -4.59 -13.97
C VAL A 100 7.23 -4.50 -12.45
N ASN A 101 6.16 -4.80 -11.73
CA ASN A 101 6.10 -4.76 -10.26
C ASN A 101 5.81 -6.13 -9.63
N ASP A 102 4.70 -6.76 -10.00
CA ASP A 102 4.23 -8.04 -9.46
C ASP A 102 3.77 -8.94 -10.60
N THR A 103 4.09 -10.24 -10.53
CA THR A 103 3.79 -11.18 -11.63
C THR A 103 2.29 -11.28 -11.92
N TYR A 104 1.43 -11.33 -10.91
CA TYR A 104 -0.01 -11.40 -11.14
C TYR A 104 -0.54 -10.23 -12.00
N ALA A 105 0.05 -9.03 -11.85
CA ALA A 105 -0.32 -7.88 -12.66
C ALA A 105 0.08 -8.05 -14.13
N LEU A 106 1.24 -8.69 -14.39
CA LEU A 106 1.70 -9.04 -15.73
C LEU A 106 0.79 -10.12 -16.36
N PHE A 107 0.36 -11.11 -15.56
CA PHE A 107 -0.59 -12.13 -16.01
C PHE A 107 -1.94 -11.53 -16.38
N ILE A 108 -2.51 -10.63 -15.56
CA ILE A 108 -3.76 -9.94 -15.89
C ILE A 108 -3.63 -9.24 -17.24
N TYR A 109 -2.56 -8.43 -17.42
CA TYR A 109 -2.32 -7.68 -18.64
C TYR A 109 -2.21 -8.59 -19.86
N LEU A 110 -1.36 -9.64 -19.78
CA LEU A 110 -1.17 -10.59 -20.87
C LEU A 110 -2.44 -11.32 -21.23
N CYS A 111 -3.14 -11.84 -20.21
CA CYS A 111 -4.33 -12.67 -20.43
C CYS A 111 -5.51 -11.86 -20.98
N CYS A 112 -5.58 -10.56 -20.72
CA CYS A 112 -6.50 -9.67 -21.41
C CYS A 112 -6.26 -9.65 -22.94
N HIS A 113 -5.01 -9.74 -23.39
CA HIS A 113 -4.69 -9.82 -24.81
C HIS A 113 -4.91 -11.21 -25.45
N LEU A 114 -5.03 -12.26 -24.62
CA LEU A 114 -5.35 -13.62 -25.08
C LEU A 114 -6.84 -13.86 -25.27
N LEU A 115 -7.71 -12.92 -24.86
CA LEU A 115 -9.14 -13.06 -25.01
C LEU A 115 -9.60 -12.78 -26.44
N GLU A 116 -10.54 -13.59 -26.93
CA GLU A 116 -11.36 -13.24 -28.09
C GLU A 116 -12.24 -12.03 -27.81
N ASP A 117 -12.84 -11.48 -28.85
CA ASP A 117 -13.85 -10.44 -28.69
C ASP A 117 -15.02 -10.98 -27.85
N ASN A 118 -15.44 -10.25 -26.84
CA ASN A 118 -16.39 -10.65 -25.81
C ASN A 118 -15.94 -11.82 -24.92
N GLY A 119 -14.71 -12.32 -25.05
CA GLY A 119 -14.12 -13.32 -24.16
C GLY A 119 -14.01 -12.79 -22.72
N GLN A 120 -13.89 -13.69 -21.74
CA GLN A 120 -13.92 -13.37 -20.32
C GLN A 120 -12.67 -13.84 -19.60
N LEU A 121 -12.19 -13.02 -18.65
CA LEU A 121 -11.13 -13.37 -17.71
C LEU A 121 -11.70 -13.42 -16.30
N CYS A 122 -11.39 -14.50 -15.58
CA CYS A 122 -11.70 -14.64 -14.17
C CYS A 122 -10.46 -15.09 -13.41
N PHE A 123 -9.87 -14.19 -12.64
CA PHE A 123 -8.67 -14.46 -11.86
C PHE A 123 -8.88 -14.22 -10.37
N ILE A 124 -8.36 -15.14 -9.55
CA ILE A 124 -8.09 -14.85 -8.14
C ILE A 124 -6.67 -14.29 -8.02
N THR A 125 -6.51 -13.13 -7.39
CA THR A 125 -5.22 -12.42 -7.30
C THR A 125 -5.07 -11.71 -5.96
N SER A 126 -3.85 -11.23 -5.65
CA SER A 126 -3.68 -10.25 -4.58
C SER A 126 -4.52 -9.01 -4.84
N ASN A 127 -5.23 -8.51 -3.83
CA ASN A 127 -6.07 -7.31 -3.94
C ASN A 127 -5.28 -5.99 -3.94
N THR A 128 -3.94 -6.05 -3.82
CA THR A 128 -3.09 -4.85 -3.69
C THR A 128 -3.15 -3.94 -4.92
N TYR A 129 -3.41 -4.48 -6.13
CA TYR A 129 -3.54 -3.65 -7.33
C TYR A 129 -4.77 -2.74 -7.31
N LEU A 130 -5.77 -3.01 -6.48
CA LEU A 130 -6.98 -2.18 -6.42
C LEU A 130 -6.69 -0.75 -5.96
N THR A 131 -5.68 -0.54 -5.10
CA THR A 131 -5.39 0.78 -4.53
C THR A 131 -3.93 1.20 -4.58
N LEU A 132 -2.95 0.27 -4.53
CA LEU A 132 -1.53 0.65 -4.49
C LEU A 132 -1.12 1.47 -5.72
N GLY A 133 -0.43 2.59 -5.48
CA GLY A 133 0.01 3.49 -6.53
C GLY A 133 0.98 2.88 -7.55
N THR A 134 1.67 1.75 -7.21
CA THR A 134 2.51 1.00 -8.15
C THR A 134 1.72 0.41 -9.31
N HIS A 135 0.44 0.09 -9.11
CA HIS A 135 -0.45 -0.49 -10.10
C HIS A 135 -1.39 0.52 -10.78
N LYS A 136 -1.13 1.83 -10.61
CA LYS A 136 -1.91 2.90 -11.24
C LYS A 136 -2.09 2.71 -12.74
N LYS A 137 -1.02 2.32 -13.43
CA LYS A 137 -1.03 2.13 -14.88
C LYS A 137 -1.91 0.93 -15.29
N LEU A 138 -1.83 -0.19 -14.55
CA LEU A 138 -2.69 -1.36 -14.77
C LEU A 138 -4.16 -0.98 -14.60
N ARG A 139 -4.52 -0.28 -13.51
CA ARG A 139 -5.91 0.17 -13.29
C ARG A 139 -6.43 1.04 -14.43
N LYS A 140 -5.63 2.03 -14.87
CA LYS A 140 -6.00 2.87 -16.00
C LYS A 140 -6.23 2.05 -17.27
N TYR A 141 -5.34 1.09 -17.53
CA TYR A 141 -5.43 0.19 -18.67
C TYR A 141 -6.73 -0.63 -18.65
N LEU A 142 -7.03 -1.29 -17.54
CA LEU A 142 -8.23 -2.11 -17.38
C LEU A 142 -9.51 -1.26 -17.53
N LEU A 143 -9.57 -0.11 -16.85
CA LEU A 143 -10.75 0.78 -16.89
C LEU A 143 -11.06 1.36 -18.27
N ASN A 144 -10.05 1.51 -19.12
CA ASN A 144 -10.24 2.09 -20.46
C ASN A 144 -10.54 1.05 -21.53
N ASN A 145 -10.15 -0.21 -21.33
CA ASN A 145 -10.13 -1.18 -22.41
C ASN A 145 -11.07 -2.38 -22.20
N PHE A 146 -11.50 -2.65 -20.96
CA PHE A 146 -12.28 -3.84 -20.62
C PHE A 146 -13.47 -3.51 -19.75
N VAL A 147 -14.61 -4.16 -19.99
CA VAL A 147 -15.74 -4.10 -19.06
C VAL A 147 -15.43 -4.96 -17.85
N ILE A 148 -15.29 -4.34 -16.68
CA ILE A 148 -15.09 -5.05 -15.42
C ILE A 148 -16.47 -5.35 -14.83
N LYS A 149 -16.86 -6.63 -14.83
CA LYS A 149 -18.20 -7.04 -14.38
C LYS A 149 -18.32 -7.01 -12.86
N ASN A 150 -17.37 -7.69 -12.19
CA ASN A 150 -17.35 -7.72 -10.73
C ASN A 150 -15.93 -7.88 -10.16
N ILE A 151 -15.79 -7.45 -8.90
CA ILE A 151 -14.63 -7.67 -8.07
C ILE A 151 -15.12 -8.17 -6.72
N THR A 152 -14.81 -9.43 -6.38
CA THR A 152 -15.12 -10.03 -5.08
C THR A 152 -13.89 -9.97 -4.19
N LEU A 153 -13.98 -9.27 -3.06
CA LEU A 153 -12.95 -9.29 -2.02
C LEU A 153 -13.12 -10.57 -1.21
N CYS A 154 -12.16 -11.48 -1.29
CA CYS A 154 -12.24 -12.78 -0.65
C CYS A 154 -12.14 -12.71 0.88
N PRO A 155 -12.64 -13.73 1.60
CA PRO A 155 -12.44 -13.90 3.02
C PRO A 155 -10.97 -13.75 3.41
N GLN A 156 -10.71 -13.15 4.58
CA GLN A 156 -9.34 -13.03 5.08
C GLN A 156 -8.75 -14.41 5.35
N ASN A 157 -7.45 -14.54 5.14
CA ASN A 157 -6.72 -15.79 5.36
C ASN A 157 -7.15 -16.98 4.46
N LEU A 158 -7.75 -16.73 3.30
CA LEU A 158 -8.15 -17.77 2.34
C LEU A 158 -7.01 -18.76 2.03
N PHE A 159 -5.76 -18.28 1.99
CA PHE A 159 -4.55 -19.07 1.73
C PHE A 159 -3.66 -19.28 2.97
N LYS A 160 -4.21 -19.19 4.17
CA LYS A 160 -3.43 -19.32 5.42
C LYS A 160 -2.69 -20.67 5.50
N ASP A 161 -3.33 -21.73 5.08
CA ASP A 161 -2.77 -23.09 5.16
C ASP A 161 -1.61 -23.31 4.18
N THR A 162 -1.49 -22.47 3.14
CA THR A 162 -0.34 -22.46 2.22
C THR A 162 0.81 -21.58 2.69
N GLY A 163 0.70 -20.96 3.88
CA GLY A 163 1.67 -20.01 4.43
C GLY A 163 1.62 -18.61 3.83
N ALA A 164 0.70 -18.34 2.89
CA ALA A 164 0.57 -17.05 2.23
C ALA A 164 -0.38 -16.12 3.00
N LEU A 165 0.17 -15.11 3.68
CA LEU A 165 -0.60 -14.04 4.34
C LEU A 165 -0.95 -12.93 3.33
N VAL A 166 -1.79 -13.23 2.34
CA VAL A 166 -2.16 -12.30 1.27
C VAL A 166 -3.68 -12.12 1.24
N ASN A 167 -4.14 -10.89 1.28
CA ASN A 167 -5.54 -10.57 1.00
C ASN A 167 -5.78 -10.66 -0.51
N THR A 168 -6.79 -11.42 -0.90
CA THR A 168 -7.09 -11.71 -2.31
C THR A 168 -8.41 -11.12 -2.76
N CYS A 169 -8.57 -11.02 -4.07
CA CYS A 169 -9.83 -10.72 -4.73
C CYS A 169 -9.98 -11.55 -6.00
N ILE A 170 -11.22 -11.81 -6.38
CA ILE A 170 -11.57 -12.36 -7.69
C ILE A 170 -11.99 -11.21 -8.58
N ILE A 171 -11.33 -11.06 -9.73
CA ILE A 171 -11.74 -10.12 -10.78
C ILE A 171 -12.36 -10.89 -11.94
N ASN A 172 -13.53 -10.44 -12.39
CA ASN A 172 -14.16 -10.90 -13.62
C ASN A 172 -14.32 -9.72 -14.58
N LEU A 173 -13.73 -9.84 -15.77
CA LEU A 173 -13.83 -8.82 -16.83
C LEU A 173 -14.08 -9.45 -18.20
N GLY A 174 -14.66 -8.68 -19.09
CA GLY A 174 -14.91 -9.02 -20.48
C GLY A 174 -14.08 -8.20 -21.45
N ASN A 175 -13.61 -8.82 -22.53
CA ASN A 175 -12.92 -8.17 -23.64
C ASN A 175 -13.90 -7.40 -24.51
N LYS A 176 -14.44 -6.35 -23.95
CA LYS A 176 -15.31 -5.38 -24.61
C LYS A 176 -14.93 -4.00 -24.09
N LYS A 177 -14.84 -3.01 -24.98
CA LYS A 177 -14.59 -1.63 -24.58
C LYS A 177 -15.75 -1.13 -23.71
N PRO A 178 -15.48 -0.56 -22.52
CA PRO A 178 -16.52 -0.09 -21.61
C PRO A 178 -17.22 1.15 -22.18
N ASP A 179 -18.49 1.29 -21.85
CA ASP A 179 -19.31 2.47 -22.12
C ASP A 179 -19.73 3.17 -20.79
N ASN A 180 -20.56 4.23 -20.92
CA ASN A 180 -20.99 5.02 -19.77
C ASN A 180 -22.00 4.29 -18.86
N ASN A 181 -22.59 3.19 -19.34
CA ASN A 181 -23.61 2.43 -18.62
C ASN A 181 -23.01 1.26 -17.84
N ASP A 182 -21.77 0.89 -18.13
CA ASP A 182 -21.13 -0.24 -17.45
C ASP A 182 -20.92 0.04 -15.97
N ASP A 183 -21.39 -0.88 -15.13
CA ASP A 183 -21.23 -0.88 -13.70
C ASP A 183 -20.24 -1.95 -13.26
N ILE A 184 -19.38 -1.62 -12.31
CA ILE A 184 -18.58 -2.60 -11.58
C ILE A 184 -19.33 -2.97 -10.31
N ILE A 185 -19.61 -4.26 -10.12
CA ILE A 185 -20.18 -4.78 -8.88
C ILE A 185 -19.04 -5.19 -7.96
N PHE A 186 -18.96 -4.56 -6.79
CA PHE A 186 -18.09 -4.99 -5.70
C PHE A 186 -18.85 -5.89 -4.75
N ASN A 187 -18.25 -7.01 -4.36
CA ASN A 187 -18.79 -7.95 -3.38
C ASN A 187 -17.77 -8.10 -2.24
N ASP A 188 -18.11 -7.64 -1.04
CA ASP A 188 -17.20 -7.65 0.10
C ASP A 188 -17.43 -8.87 1.01
N CYS A 189 -16.61 -9.89 0.84
CA CYS A 189 -16.64 -11.12 1.62
C CYS A 189 -15.54 -11.20 2.69
N ARG A 190 -14.77 -10.14 2.93
CA ARG A 190 -13.56 -10.16 3.79
C ARG A 190 -13.81 -10.64 5.22
N ASN A 191 -15.01 -10.43 5.75
CA ASN A 191 -15.37 -10.80 7.11
C ASN A 191 -16.27 -12.05 7.17
N LEU A 192 -16.40 -12.77 6.07
CA LEU A 192 -17.14 -14.03 5.98
C LEU A 192 -16.24 -15.23 6.18
N GLU A 193 -16.81 -16.37 6.48
CA GLU A 193 -16.11 -17.66 6.51
C GLU A 193 -15.67 -18.07 5.11
N ILE A 194 -14.60 -18.85 5.04
CA ILE A 194 -14.11 -19.42 3.78
C ILE A 194 -15.19 -20.32 3.21
N GLY A 195 -15.49 -20.16 1.92
CA GLY A 195 -16.59 -20.87 1.23
C GLY A 195 -17.87 -20.04 1.14
N ASN A 196 -18.04 -19.00 1.95
CA ASN A 196 -19.16 -18.07 1.83
C ASN A 196 -18.76 -16.85 1.02
N TYR A 197 -19.38 -16.64 -0.13
CA TYR A 197 -19.13 -15.51 -1.04
C TYR A 197 -20.37 -14.61 -1.22
N GLU A 198 -21.35 -14.69 -0.34
CA GLU A 198 -22.50 -13.78 -0.32
C GLU A 198 -22.27 -12.60 0.61
N GLY A 199 -21.39 -11.71 0.19
CA GLY A 199 -21.01 -10.52 0.92
C GLY A 199 -21.87 -9.31 0.61
N LYS A 200 -21.53 -8.19 1.24
CA LYS A 200 -22.17 -6.90 0.96
C LYS A 200 -21.79 -6.41 -0.44
N LYS A 201 -22.83 -6.26 -1.28
CA LYS A 201 -22.67 -5.80 -2.66
C LYS A 201 -22.95 -4.30 -2.78
N TYR A 202 -22.19 -3.61 -3.66
CA TYR A 202 -22.52 -2.29 -4.15
C TYR A 202 -21.98 -2.13 -5.58
N SER A 203 -22.55 -1.22 -6.34
CA SER A 203 -22.11 -0.93 -7.70
C SER A 203 -21.63 0.51 -7.85
N ILE A 204 -20.75 0.70 -8.82
CA ILE A 204 -20.26 2.02 -9.22
C ILE A 204 -20.07 2.05 -10.74
N LYS A 205 -20.48 3.15 -11.40
CA LYS A 205 -20.17 3.35 -12.81
C LYS A 205 -18.67 3.27 -13.06
N GLN A 206 -18.24 2.41 -13.99
CA GLN A 206 -16.81 2.18 -14.27
C GLN A 206 -16.09 3.48 -14.65
N ASN A 207 -16.70 4.33 -15.45
CA ASN A 207 -16.13 5.61 -15.87
C ASN A 207 -15.85 6.59 -14.72
N LYS A 208 -16.58 6.50 -13.58
CA LYS A 208 -16.32 7.34 -12.40
C LYS A 208 -14.96 7.06 -11.79
N LEU A 209 -14.47 5.79 -11.84
CA LEU A 209 -13.18 5.43 -11.31
C LEU A 209 -12.00 6.05 -12.06
N LEU A 210 -12.19 6.43 -13.33
CA LEU A 210 -11.21 7.20 -14.11
C LEU A 210 -10.96 8.59 -13.51
N ASN A 211 -11.91 9.09 -12.73
CA ASN A 211 -11.82 10.36 -12.05
C ASN A 211 -11.23 10.25 -10.63
N TYR A 212 -11.01 9.04 -10.10
CA TYR A 212 -10.48 8.86 -8.75
C TYR A 212 -8.95 9.00 -8.71
N PRO A 213 -8.37 9.44 -7.58
CA PRO A 213 -6.92 9.54 -7.43
C PRO A 213 -6.25 8.22 -7.79
N ASP A 214 -5.26 8.25 -8.69
CA ASP A 214 -4.56 7.06 -9.20
C ASP A 214 -5.50 5.95 -9.73
N TYR A 215 -6.72 6.28 -10.13
CA TYR A 215 -7.72 5.33 -10.64
C TYR A 215 -8.03 4.20 -9.65
N ILE A 216 -8.02 4.48 -8.34
CA ILE A 216 -8.28 3.48 -7.31
C ILE A 216 -9.66 2.85 -7.46
N PHE A 217 -9.74 1.55 -7.22
CA PHE A 217 -11.01 0.84 -7.13
C PHE A 217 -11.58 1.02 -5.71
N ASP A 218 -12.57 1.90 -5.58
CA ASP A 218 -13.23 2.18 -4.29
C ASP A 218 -14.24 1.07 -3.95
N PHE A 219 -13.75 0.05 -3.31
CA PHE A 219 -14.56 -1.09 -2.85
C PHE A 219 -15.26 -0.86 -1.49
N ASN A 220 -15.24 0.37 -0.95
CA ASN A 220 -15.90 0.73 0.32
C ASN A 220 -17.01 1.79 0.13
N GLY A 221 -17.32 2.18 -1.10
CA GLY A 221 -18.38 3.16 -1.39
C GLY A 221 -18.07 4.58 -0.91
N ASN A 222 -16.79 5.00 -0.94
CA ASN A 222 -16.36 6.32 -0.47
C ASN A 222 -16.42 7.41 -1.55
N GLY A 223 -17.11 7.18 -2.68
CA GLY A 223 -17.11 8.07 -3.84
C GLY A 223 -17.35 9.53 -3.52
N LYS A 224 -18.37 9.84 -2.68
CA LYS A 224 -18.65 11.22 -2.26
C LYS A 224 -17.47 11.89 -1.54
N LEU A 225 -16.81 11.14 -0.64
CA LEU A 225 -15.62 11.62 0.06
C LEU A 225 -14.45 11.84 -0.90
N ILE A 226 -14.22 10.92 -1.83
CA ILE A 226 -13.15 11.03 -2.83
C ILE A 226 -13.35 12.26 -3.71
N GLU A 227 -14.58 12.52 -4.17
CA GLU A 227 -14.90 13.70 -4.97
C GLU A 227 -14.69 15.01 -4.20
N LYS A 228 -15.02 15.02 -2.90
CA LYS A 228 -14.83 16.18 -2.04
C LYS A 228 -13.34 16.49 -1.81
N ILE A 229 -12.55 15.49 -1.40
CA ILE A 229 -11.12 15.68 -1.12
C ILE A 229 -10.31 16.05 -2.37
N LYS A 230 -10.76 15.67 -3.55
CA LYS A 230 -10.12 15.97 -4.83
C LYS A 230 -10.08 17.47 -5.14
N LYS A 231 -11.05 18.23 -4.63
CA LYS A 231 -11.18 19.69 -4.82
C LYS A 231 -10.38 20.50 -3.78
N MET A 232 -9.77 19.83 -2.80
CA MET A 232 -9.07 20.49 -1.69
C MET A 232 -7.59 20.66 -1.99
N GLY A 233 -6.94 21.62 -1.30
CA GLY A 233 -5.49 21.74 -1.24
C GLY A 233 -4.85 20.45 -0.70
N LYS A 234 -3.56 20.29 -0.88
CA LYS A 234 -2.81 19.14 -0.41
C LYS A 234 -2.00 19.46 0.83
N LEU A 235 -1.91 18.53 1.76
CA LEU A 235 -1.10 18.65 2.97
C LEU A 235 0.34 19.11 2.66
N ILE A 236 0.94 18.56 1.59
CA ILE A 236 2.33 18.88 1.21
C ILE A 236 2.55 20.34 0.82
N ASP A 237 1.49 21.07 0.46
CA ASP A 237 1.61 22.51 0.15
C ASP A 237 1.85 23.35 1.41
N PHE A 238 1.56 22.80 2.60
CA PHE A 238 1.64 23.48 3.90
C PHE A 238 2.80 22.99 4.77
N VAL A 239 3.54 21.97 4.35
CA VAL A 239 4.64 21.40 5.11
C VAL A 239 5.87 21.13 4.24
N ASP A 240 7.05 21.21 4.86
CA ASP A 240 8.33 20.74 4.31
C ASP A 240 8.70 19.40 4.95
N GLY A 241 9.77 18.73 4.45
CA GLY A 241 10.28 17.50 5.03
C GLY A 241 9.86 16.23 4.28
N GLY A 242 9.80 15.13 4.99
CA GLY A 242 9.45 13.81 4.44
C GLY A 242 10.37 12.69 4.86
N LEU A 243 10.96 11.99 3.88
CA LEU A 243 11.86 10.86 4.13
C LEU A 243 13.12 11.30 4.86
N GLY A 244 13.56 10.48 5.81
CA GLY A 244 14.78 10.67 6.55
C GLY A 244 15.95 9.85 6.01
N MET A 245 16.91 9.61 6.87
CA MET A 245 18.16 8.93 6.53
C MET A 245 18.11 7.42 6.85
N HIS A 246 18.98 6.67 6.19
CA HIS A 246 19.25 5.28 6.54
C HIS A 246 20.65 5.13 7.10
N THR A 247 20.79 4.37 8.17
CA THR A 247 22.06 3.79 8.60
C THR A 247 22.36 2.56 7.75
N THR A 248 23.60 2.36 7.37
CA THR A 248 24.01 1.13 6.66
C THR A 248 24.13 -0.05 7.63
N ASP A 249 24.46 0.24 8.89
CA ASP A 249 24.59 -0.73 9.96
C ASP A 249 24.03 -0.16 11.27
N ASN A 250 22.91 -0.73 11.73
CA ASN A 250 22.25 -0.26 12.94
C ASN A 250 23.01 -0.66 14.22
N GLU A 251 23.69 -1.79 14.25
CA GLU A 251 24.43 -2.23 15.44
C GLU A 251 25.65 -1.35 15.69
N LYS A 252 26.31 -0.93 14.62
CA LYS A 252 27.50 -0.06 14.68
C LYS A 252 27.15 1.39 15.03
N PHE A 253 26.06 1.91 14.49
CA PHE A 253 25.81 3.36 14.49
C PHE A 253 24.66 3.82 15.39
N LEU A 254 23.81 2.92 15.90
CA LEU A 254 22.71 3.31 16.79
C LEU A 254 23.00 2.93 18.24
N GLY A 255 22.44 3.74 19.14
CA GLY A 255 22.28 3.45 20.55
C GLY A 255 20.84 3.60 20.99
N ILE A 256 20.41 2.79 21.94
CA ILE A 256 19.13 2.96 22.66
C ILE A 256 19.34 4.03 23.72
N ILE A 257 18.50 5.07 23.74
CA ILE A 257 18.60 6.11 24.75
C ILE A 257 18.03 5.60 26.07
N ASP A 258 18.83 5.70 27.12
CA ASP A 258 18.41 5.46 28.50
C ASP A 258 18.06 6.80 29.17
N TYR A 259 16.78 7.00 29.43
CA TYR A 259 16.22 8.14 30.13
C TYR A 259 16.14 7.83 31.65
N LYS A 260 17.30 7.71 32.31
CA LYS A 260 17.39 7.39 33.75
C LYS A 260 16.65 6.09 34.12
N GLY A 261 16.96 5.01 33.42
CA GLY A 261 16.33 3.69 33.60
C GLY A 261 15.14 3.39 32.69
N ILE A 262 14.59 4.38 32.00
CA ILE A 262 13.46 4.20 31.08
C ILE A 262 13.94 4.13 29.64
N ARG A 263 13.55 3.10 28.89
CA ARG A 263 13.93 2.85 27.50
C ARG A 263 12.68 2.62 26.63
N TYR A 264 12.59 3.32 25.51
CA TYR A 264 11.44 3.28 24.62
C TYR A 264 11.65 2.43 23.37
N ALA A 265 12.89 2.01 23.11
CA ALA A 265 13.25 1.12 22.00
C ALA A 265 13.24 -0.35 22.41
N LYS A 266 12.83 -1.24 21.50
CA LYS A 266 12.93 -2.70 21.66
C LYS A 266 14.18 -3.25 20.92
N ASN A 267 14.86 -4.11 21.55
CA ASN A 267 16.03 -4.95 21.37
C ASN A 267 16.49 -5.40 19.96
N ARG A 268 16.89 -4.48 19.06
CA ARG A 268 17.76 -4.86 17.91
C ARG A 268 19.09 -4.12 17.90
N VAL A 269 19.31 -3.25 18.88
CA VAL A 269 20.55 -2.49 19.07
C VAL A 269 21.04 -2.83 20.46
N ARG A 270 22.29 -3.31 20.59
CA ARG A 270 22.84 -3.75 21.88
C ARG A 270 23.35 -2.57 22.70
N LYS A 271 23.76 -1.48 22.05
CA LYS A 271 24.36 -0.34 22.74
C LYS A 271 23.31 0.50 23.44
N ILE A 272 23.52 0.76 24.72
CA ILE A 272 22.73 1.66 25.56
C ILE A 272 23.56 2.92 25.77
N VAL A 273 22.94 4.08 25.61
CA VAL A 273 23.57 5.40 25.75
C VAL A 273 22.70 6.25 26.68
N SER A 274 23.28 6.76 27.74
CA SER A 274 22.54 7.62 28.68
C SER A 274 22.11 8.93 28.00
N ILE A 275 20.98 9.49 28.45
CA ILE A 275 20.50 10.79 27.94
C ILE A 275 21.56 11.89 28.13
N ASP A 276 22.35 11.84 29.19
CA ASP A 276 23.38 12.82 29.47
C ASP A 276 24.57 12.68 28.51
N GLU A 277 24.92 11.44 28.12
CA GLU A 277 25.93 11.19 27.08
C GLU A 277 25.47 11.72 25.71
N VAL A 278 24.19 11.54 25.35
CA VAL A 278 23.63 12.10 24.10
C VAL A 278 23.76 13.63 24.10
N LYS A 279 23.49 14.30 25.22
CA LYS A 279 23.59 15.77 25.36
C LYS A 279 25.01 16.30 25.32
N LYS A 280 26.00 15.54 25.73
CA LYS A 280 27.44 15.91 25.72
C LYS A 280 28.02 16.01 24.29
N GLY A 281 27.35 15.43 23.29
CA GLY A 281 27.81 15.41 21.89
C GLY A 281 28.36 14.06 21.45
N GLY A 282 28.72 13.93 20.17
CA GLY A 282 29.11 12.65 19.56
C GLY A 282 27.93 11.75 19.22
N TRP A 283 26.75 12.05 19.74
CA TRP A 283 25.46 11.43 19.43
C TRP A 283 24.43 12.49 19.10
N LYS A 284 23.44 12.14 18.24
CA LYS A 284 22.22 12.95 18.01
C LYS A 284 20.97 12.10 18.29
N PHE A 285 19.90 12.73 18.74
CA PHE A 285 18.60 12.10 18.85
C PHE A 285 18.15 11.55 17.49
N TYR A 286 17.57 10.35 17.49
CA TYR A 286 17.14 9.69 16.25
C TYR A 286 15.80 8.99 16.40
N HIS A 287 14.82 9.40 15.63
CA HIS A 287 13.52 8.74 15.55
C HIS A 287 13.52 7.65 14.50
N LYS A 288 13.29 6.40 14.91
CA LYS A 288 13.29 5.22 14.05
C LYS A 288 12.01 4.38 14.17
N LYS A 289 11.24 4.54 15.23
CA LYS A 289 10.10 3.68 15.54
C LYS A 289 8.88 4.09 14.73
N GLY A 290 8.32 3.14 13.94
CA GLY A 290 6.97 3.21 13.40
C GLY A 290 5.94 2.69 14.41
N GLY A 291 4.75 2.31 13.92
CA GLY A 291 3.65 1.77 14.72
C GLY A 291 2.57 2.81 15.06
N ASN A 292 1.58 2.39 15.82
CA ASN A 292 0.39 3.21 16.15
C ASN A 292 0.65 4.19 17.31
N ILE A 293 1.79 4.88 17.29
CA ILE A 293 2.18 5.81 18.36
C ILE A 293 1.67 7.21 18.00
N LYS A 294 0.70 7.70 18.75
CA LYS A 294 0.05 9.00 18.56
C LYS A 294 0.52 10.03 19.58
N TYR A 295 0.57 11.29 19.19
CA TYR A 295 0.80 12.50 19.94
C TYR A 295 2.20 12.66 20.49
N HIS A 296 2.74 11.73 21.28
CA HIS A 296 4.04 11.85 21.92
C HIS A 296 4.75 10.52 22.11
N LEU A 297 6.03 10.51 21.79
CA LEU A 297 7.05 9.57 22.24
C LEU A 297 8.40 10.29 22.15
N PRO A 298 9.24 10.27 23.18
CA PRO A 298 10.61 10.77 23.10
C PRO A 298 11.41 10.06 22.02
N ALA A 299 12.53 10.63 21.59
CA ALA A 299 13.44 9.95 20.69
C ALA A 299 13.90 8.64 21.31
N GLU A 300 13.64 7.55 20.66
CA GLU A 300 13.90 6.20 21.21
C GLU A 300 15.33 5.73 20.97
N TYR A 301 15.99 6.31 19.97
CA TYR A 301 17.39 6.02 19.63
C TYR A 301 18.22 7.30 19.58
N CYS A 302 19.53 7.11 19.72
CA CYS A 302 20.53 8.07 19.27
C CYS A 302 21.38 7.45 18.16
N ILE A 303 21.95 8.33 17.33
CA ILE A 303 22.82 7.96 16.22
C ILE A 303 24.19 8.59 16.40
N LYS A 304 25.26 7.79 16.19
CA LYS A 304 26.63 8.27 16.26
C LYS A 304 26.85 9.39 15.26
N TRP A 305 27.41 10.52 15.73
CA TRP A 305 27.53 11.72 14.92
C TRP A 305 28.96 12.23 14.93
N ASN A 306 29.76 11.70 14.02
CA ASN A 306 31.13 12.16 13.72
C ASN A 306 31.36 11.96 12.20
N ASP A 307 32.46 12.53 11.68
CA ASP A 307 32.76 12.55 10.24
C ASP A 307 32.88 11.14 9.63
N GLU A 308 33.42 10.18 10.38
CA GLU A 308 33.53 8.77 9.94
C GLU A 308 32.14 8.12 9.83
N ALA A 309 31.27 8.32 10.80
CA ALA A 309 29.93 7.74 10.81
C ALA A 309 29.04 8.34 9.74
N ILE A 310 29.08 9.67 9.57
CA ILE A 310 28.27 10.43 8.60
C ILE A 310 28.50 9.95 7.16
N LYS A 311 29.72 9.59 6.79
CA LYS A 311 30.08 9.06 5.46
C LYS A 311 29.35 7.76 5.14
N ASN A 312 28.90 7.01 6.13
CA ASN A 312 28.20 5.74 5.97
C ASN A 312 26.66 5.90 5.90
N TYR A 313 26.11 7.10 6.08
CA TYR A 313 24.67 7.31 6.07
C TYR A 313 24.16 7.65 4.68
N LYS A 314 23.04 7.04 4.29
CA LYS A 314 22.32 7.39 3.06
C LYS A 314 21.25 8.43 3.39
N MET A 315 21.43 9.65 2.89
CA MET A 315 20.54 10.78 3.15
C MET A 315 19.84 11.23 1.86
N PRO A 316 18.55 11.60 1.90
CA PRO A 316 17.91 12.29 0.79
C PRO A 316 18.56 13.63 0.50
N LYS A 317 18.56 14.08 -0.77
CA LYS A 317 19.15 15.36 -1.18
C LYS A 317 18.63 16.57 -0.38
N ASN A 318 17.36 16.52 0.02
CA ASN A 318 16.68 17.62 0.74
C ASN A 318 16.60 17.39 2.26
N TYR A 319 17.46 16.52 2.80
CA TYR A 319 17.50 16.26 4.23
C TYR A 319 18.23 17.39 4.96
N ASN A 320 17.49 18.20 5.71
CA ASN A 320 18.08 19.32 6.45
C ASN A 320 18.58 18.84 7.83
N LEU A 321 19.88 18.71 7.95
CA LEU A 321 20.55 18.27 9.18
C LEU A 321 20.51 19.30 10.32
N ASN A 322 20.28 20.56 9.99
CA ASN A 322 20.35 21.70 10.92
C ASN A 322 18.98 22.27 11.23
N ASP A 323 17.90 21.55 10.90
CA ASP A 323 16.55 22.05 11.16
C ASP A 323 16.26 22.06 12.67
N LYS A 324 16.15 23.25 13.24
CA LYS A 324 15.83 23.48 14.65
C LYS A 324 14.35 23.76 14.88
N ARG A 325 13.53 23.75 13.82
CA ARG A 325 12.08 23.91 13.94
C ARG A 325 11.45 22.73 14.69
N GLN A 326 10.35 22.98 15.36
CA GLN A 326 9.52 21.88 15.86
C GLN A 326 8.82 21.20 14.70
N GLY A 327 9.13 19.92 14.48
CA GLY A 327 8.47 19.09 13.49
C GLY A 327 7.51 18.09 14.10
N PHE A 328 6.84 17.32 13.22
CA PHE A 328 6.01 16.18 13.59
C PHE A 328 6.34 14.98 12.72
N LEU A 329 6.17 13.80 13.30
CA LEU A 329 6.46 12.52 12.66
C LEU A 329 5.16 11.85 12.21
N ILE A 330 5.20 11.23 11.04
CA ILE A 330 4.15 10.32 10.55
C ILE A 330 4.74 8.92 10.45
N SER A 331 4.07 7.94 11.06
CA SER A 331 4.50 6.55 10.98
C SER A 331 4.26 5.97 9.60
N GLY A 332 5.31 5.45 8.95
CA GLY A 332 5.19 4.77 7.66
C GLY A 332 4.77 3.29 7.76
N ILE A 333 4.81 2.70 8.97
CA ILE A 333 4.33 1.33 9.22
C ILE A 333 3.38 1.40 10.41
N CYS A 334 2.08 1.38 10.14
CA CYS A 334 1.03 1.46 11.16
C CYS A 334 -0.31 0.93 10.61
N SER A 335 -1.14 0.36 11.47
CA SER A 335 -2.50 -0.06 11.11
C SER A 335 -3.46 1.12 11.04
N THR A 336 -3.21 2.17 11.81
CA THR A 336 -3.93 3.46 11.76
C THR A 336 -2.94 4.59 11.53
N LEU A 337 -3.35 5.60 10.76
CA LEU A 337 -2.52 6.80 10.57
C LEU A 337 -2.16 7.38 11.94
N SER A 338 -0.85 7.55 12.18
CA SER A 338 -0.33 7.92 13.50
C SER A 338 0.72 9.01 13.36
N ALA A 339 0.44 10.15 13.99
CA ALA A 339 1.31 11.31 14.03
C ALA A 339 1.67 11.67 15.47
N ARG A 340 2.91 12.16 15.68
CA ARG A 340 3.43 12.63 16.98
C ARG A 340 4.40 13.78 16.79
N LEU A 341 4.60 14.61 17.83
CA LEU A 341 5.66 15.60 17.77
C LEU A 341 7.04 14.93 17.70
N ALA A 342 7.91 15.53 16.91
CA ALA A 342 9.33 15.15 16.88
C ALA A 342 10.08 15.79 18.06
N THR A 343 11.16 15.17 18.52
CA THR A 343 12.12 15.83 19.41
C THR A 343 12.86 16.90 18.61
N ILE A 344 12.94 18.12 19.13
CA ILE A 344 13.63 19.24 18.45
C ILE A 344 15.09 18.87 18.20
N GLY A 345 15.58 19.11 17.00
CA GLY A 345 16.95 18.78 16.58
C GLY A 345 17.23 17.27 16.41
N ALA A 346 16.23 16.42 16.54
CA ALA A 346 16.39 15.00 16.26
C ALA A 346 16.44 14.74 14.77
N LEU A 347 17.24 13.75 14.38
CA LEU A 347 17.23 13.14 13.07
C LEU A 347 16.16 12.06 12.99
N TRP A 348 15.79 11.63 11.78
CA TRP A 348 14.73 10.65 11.60
C TRP A 348 15.02 9.65 10.48
N GLU A 349 14.39 8.50 10.59
CA GLU A 349 14.52 7.38 9.66
C GLU A 349 13.64 7.56 8.41
N SER A 350 14.04 6.97 7.31
CA SER A 350 13.43 7.19 6.00
C SER A 350 11.95 6.77 5.94
N ASN A 351 11.64 5.50 6.21
CA ASN A 351 10.31 4.95 5.90
C ASN A 351 9.42 4.72 7.12
N LYS A 352 10.01 4.61 8.33
CA LYS A 352 9.25 4.27 9.53
C LYS A 352 8.80 5.48 10.33
N ALA A 353 9.55 6.58 10.22
CA ALA A 353 9.30 7.82 10.96
C ALA A 353 9.59 9.02 10.06
N MET A 354 8.71 9.30 9.11
CA MET A 354 8.81 10.46 8.22
C MET A 354 8.54 11.74 9.00
N CYS A 355 9.44 12.73 8.92
CA CYS A 355 9.30 14.01 9.64
C CYS A 355 8.91 15.15 8.71
N PHE A 356 7.98 15.97 9.17
CA PHE A 356 7.48 17.14 8.46
C PHE A 356 7.53 18.36 9.35
N PHE A 357 7.69 19.52 8.72
CA PHE A 357 7.79 20.84 9.39
C PHE A 357 6.77 21.78 8.78
N PRO A 358 5.92 22.44 9.57
CA PRO A 358 5.02 23.47 9.05
C PRO A 358 5.80 24.58 8.33
N LYS A 359 5.31 25.01 7.16
CA LYS A 359 5.89 26.16 6.43
C LYS A 359 5.57 27.48 7.14
N ASP A 360 4.38 27.57 7.73
CA ASP A 360 3.93 28.68 8.54
C ASP A 360 3.51 28.19 9.93
N PRO A 361 4.46 28.03 10.88
CA PRO A 361 4.16 27.50 12.21
C PRO A 361 3.38 28.48 13.10
N ALA A 362 3.36 29.78 12.76
CA ALA A 362 2.56 30.76 13.48
C ALA A 362 1.07 30.58 13.22
N LYS A 363 0.71 30.31 11.96
CA LYS A 363 -0.68 30.03 11.55
C LYS A 363 -1.08 28.58 11.81
N TYR A 364 -0.20 27.63 11.49
CA TYR A 364 -0.44 26.20 11.59
C TYR A 364 0.63 25.54 12.47
N PRO A 365 0.47 25.53 13.80
CA PRO A 365 1.43 24.89 14.69
C PRO A 365 1.57 23.39 14.43
N PRO A 366 2.72 22.77 14.73
CA PRO A 366 2.92 21.33 14.51
C PRO A 366 1.91 20.46 15.28
N GLU A 367 1.46 20.91 16.46
CA GLU A 367 0.41 20.25 17.23
C GLU A 367 -0.92 20.17 16.48
N PHE A 368 -1.26 21.21 15.71
CA PHE A 368 -2.44 21.19 14.86
C PHE A 368 -2.38 20.05 13.82
N PHE A 369 -1.25 19.92 13.13
CA PHE A 369 -1.04 18.80 12.17
C PHE A 369 -1.12 17.43 12.86
N VAL A 370 -0.54 17.30 14.04
CA VAL A 370 -0.64 16.07 14.84
C VAL A 370 -2.11 15.76 15.16
N GLY A 371 -2.91 16.75 15.49
CA GLY A 371 -4.33 16.61 15.79
C GLY A 371 -5.13 16.10 14.59
N ILE A 372 -5.07 16.82 13.46
CA ILE A 372 -5.83 16.47 12.27
C ILE A 372 -5.42 15.09 11.69
N LEU A 373 -4.13 14.80 11.67
CA LEU A 373 -3.61 13.52 11.14
C LEU A 373 -3.99 12.31 12.01
N ASN A 374 -4.20 12.51 13.31
CA ASN A 374 -4.68 11.45 14.22
C ASN A 374 -6.20 11.27 14.20
N SER A 375 -6.94 12.12 13.49
CA SER A 375 -8.40 12.04 13.42
C SER A 375 -8.87 10.83 12.60
N GLU A 376 -10.08 10.38 12.87
CA GLU A 376 -10.72 9.25 12.17
C GLU A 376 -10.85 9.50 10.67
N ILE A 377 -11.17 10.73 10.29
CA ILE A 377 -11.38 11.05 8.87
C ILE A 377 -10.07 11.01 8.07
N TYR A 378 -8.95 11.50 8.61
CA TYR A 378 -7.66 11.37 7.95
C TYR A 378 -7.20 9.91 7.87
N ASN A 379 -7.51 9.11 8.92
CA ASN A 379 -7.30 7.66 8.87
C ASN A 379 -8.15 7.00 7.77
N LYS A 380 -9.42 7.38 7.64
CA LYS A 380 -10.29 6.90 6.57
C LYS A 380 -9.74 7.28 5.19
N ILE A 381 -9.32 8.53 5.00
CA ILE A 381 -8.75 9.01 3.74
C ILE A 381 -7.47 8.26 3.36
N ILE A 382 -6.54 8.08 4.29
CA ILE A 382 -5.30 7.35 3.98
C ILE A 382 -5.58 5.89 3.62
N LYS A 383 -6.58 5.25 4.25
CA LYS A 383 -6.99 3.88 3.93
C LYS A 383 -7.71 3.76 2.58
N ILE A 384 -8.36 4.81 2.11
CA ILE A 384 -8.86 4.88 0.73
C ILE A 384 -7.70 4.93 -0.26
N LEU A 385 -6.69 5.77 0.01
CA LEU A 385 -5.52 5.94 -0.87
C LEU A 385 -4.55 4.74 -0.83
N ASN A 386 -4.45 4.09 0.31
CA ASN A 386 -3.59 2.94 0.56
C ASN A 386 -4.14 2.09 1.71
N HIS A 387 -4.77 0.96 1.40
CA HIS A 387 -5.38 0.07 2.40
C HIS A 387 -4.37 -0.78 3.18
N THR A 388 -3.09 -0.75 2.82
CA THR A 388 -2.05 -1.52 3.52
C THR A 388 -1.59 -0.82 4.81
N ASN A 389 -0.81 -1.53 5.62
CA ASN A 389 -0.17 -0.96 6.81
C ASN A 389 1.19 -0.29 6.50
N SER A 390 1.57 -0.20 5.22
CA SER A 390 2.81 0.44 4.77
C SER A 390 2.49 1.75 4.03
N ILE A 391 2.41 2.84 4.79
CA ILE A 391 2.16 4.20 4.27
C ILE A 391 3.47 4.76 3.70
N GLN A 392 3.43 5.24 2.47
CA GLN A 392 4.58 5.81 1.78
C GLN A 392 4.47 7.33 1.67
N ILE A 393 5.60 8.00 1.46
CA ILE A 393 5.65 9.46 1.28
C ILE A 393 4.68 9.96 0.19
N ARG A 394 4.50 9.17 -0.90
CA ARG A 394 3.58 9.52 -1.98
C ARG A 394 2.10 9.50 -1.53
N ASP A 395 1.75 8.69 -0.52
CA ASP A 395 0.40 8.63 0.01
C ASP A 395 0.13 9.85 0.91
N ILE A 396 1.11 10.21 1.73
CA ILE A 396 1.05 11.44 2.55
C ILE A 396 0.93 12.69 1.67
N LYS A 397 1.67 12.77 0.56
CA LYS A 397 1.58 13.89 -0.39
C LYS A 397 0.20 14.08 -1.03
N LYS A 398 -0.65 13.07 -1.01
CA LYS A 398 -2.02 13.11 -1.55
C LYS A 398 -3.08 13.45 -0.51
N LEU A 399 -2.71 13.47 0.77
CA LEU A 399 -3.67 13.84 1.83
C LEU A 399 -4.21 15.24 1.57
N PRO A 400 -5.52 15.46 1.70
CA PRO A 400 -6.11 16.78 1.54
C PRO A 400 -5.73 17.68 2.72
N PHE A 401 -5.80 18.98 2.51
CA PHE A 401 -5.75 19.97 3.55
C PHE A 401 -7.02 20.82 3.50
N PHE A 402 -7.80 20.77 4.59
CA PHE A 402 -9.06 21.49 4.65
C PHE A 402 -8.83 22.96 4.99
N ASN A 403 -9.72 23.83 4.56
CA ASN A 403 -9.63 25.25 4.88
C ASN A 403 -10.17 25.53 6.30
N PHE A 404 -9.36 25.18 7.30
CA PHE A 404 -9.70 25.37 8.72
C PHE A 404 -9.74 26.85 9.08
N ASN A 405 -10.72 27.26 9.88
CA ASN A 405 -10.75 28.59 10.48
C ASN A 405 -9.79 28.70 11.69
N ASN A 406 -9.42 29.90 12.07
CA ASN A 406 -8.43 30.12 13.14
C ASN A 406 -8.90 29.55 14.49
N LYS A 407 -10.19 29.68 14.83
CA LYS A 407 -10.76 29.15 16.08
C LYS A 407 -10.59 27.62 16.19
N ASP A 408 -10.90 26.89 15.13
CA ASP A 408 -10.77 25.44 15.12
C ASP A 408 -9.29 24.99 15.13
N ILE A 409 -8.38 25.76 14.50
CA ILE A 409 -6.92 25.53 14.58
C ILE A 409 -6.43 25.68 16.02
N GLU A 410 -6.81 26.77 16.69
CA GLU A 410 -6.44 27.04 18.09
C GLU A 410 -6.99 25.99 19.03
N GLU A 411 -8.26 25.60 18.87
CA GLU A 411 -8.91 24.59 19.70
C GLU A 411 -8.24 23.21 19.57
N ILE A 412 -7.99 22.74 18.34
CA ILE A 412 -7.25 21.50 18.10
C ILE A 412 -5.86 21.57 18.72
N THR A 413 -5.14 22.68 18.50
CA THR A 413 -3.80 22.90 19.05
C THR A 413 -3.78 22.79 20.56
N LYS A 414 -4.75 23.43 21.25
CA LYS A 414 -4.89 23.41 22.72
C LYS A 414 -5.14 21.98 23.23
N ILE A 415 -6.05 21.26 22.59
CA ILE A 415 -6.37 19.86 22.95
C ILE A 415 -5.12 18.99 22.82
N VAL A 416 -4.40 19.10 21.69
CA VAL A 416 -3.19 18.30 21.43
C VAL A 416 -2.08 18.64 22.42
N LYS A 417 -1.86 19.92 22.75
CA LYS A 417 -0.89 20.31 23.79
C LYS A 417 -1.20 19.68 25.14
N ASN A 418 -2.49 19.61 25.51
CA ASN A 418 -2.91 18.94 26.74
C ASN A 418 -2.60 17.44 26.69
N ILE A 419 -2.99 16.73 25.62
CA ILE A 419 -2.67 15.29 25.46
C ILE A 419 -1.16 15.04 25.58
N ILE A 420 -0.34 15.87 24.93
CA ILE A 420 1.13 15.75 24.96
C ILE A 420 1.65 15.97 26.38
N LYS A 421 1.14 16.96 27.10
CA LYS A 421 1.50 17.23 28.50
C LYS A 421 1.23 16.00 29.38
N GLN A 422 0.03 15.41 29.26
CA GLN A 422 -0.34 14.20 30.00
C GLN A 422 0.57 13.00 29.61
N LYS A 423 0.81 12.80 28.31
CA LYS A 423 1.68 11.72 27.84
C LYS A 423 3.16 11.88 28.20
N LYS A 424 3.63 13.10 28.45
CA LYS A 424 4.99 13.31 29.00
C LYS A 424 5.10 12.82 30.44
N ASN A 425 4.03 12.93 31.23
CA ASN A 425 3.96 12.45 32.60
C ASN A 425 3.67 10.94 32.67
N ASN A 426 2.78 10.43 31.80
CA ASN A 426 2.38 9.04 31.70
C ASN A 426 2.18 8.65 30.23
N LEU A 427 3.07 7.87 29.64
CA LEU A 427 2.98 7.46 28.24
C LEU A 427 1.73 6.65 27.91
N ASP A 428 1.19 5.93 28.89
CA ASP A 428 0.00 5.10 28.74
C ASP A 428 -1.30 5.90 28.90
N TYR A 429 -1.19 7.23 29.08
CA TYR A 429 -2.36 8.10 29.13
C TYR A 429 -3.26 7.87 27.91
N VAL A 430 -4.53 7.56 28.19
CA VAL A 430 -5.60 7.38 27.18
C VAL A 430 -6.38 8.68 27.00
N PHE A 431 -6.81 8.98 25.80
CA PHE A 431 -7.38 10.28 25.40
C PHE A 431 -8.68 10.14 24.57
N PRO A 432 -9.65 9.28 24.95
CA PRO A 432 -10.85 9.05 24.14
C PRO A 432 -11.72 10.29 24.02
N PHE A 433 -11.81 11.09 25.08
CA PHE A 433 -12.60 12.31 25.10
C PHE A 433 -11.99 13.38 24.18
N GLU A 434 -10.72 13.67 24.34
CA GLU A 434 -9.98 14.63 23.51
C GLU A 434 -9.97 14.21 22.03
N GLN A 435 -9.80 12.89 21.76
CA GLN A 435 -9.87 12.39 20.40
C GLN A 435 -11.24 12.60 19.78
N LYS A 436 -12.32 12.39 20.54
CA LYS A 436 -13.69 12.64 20.09
C LYS A 436 -13.94 14.11 19.78
N GLN A 437 -13.37 15.03 20.59
CA GLN A 437 -13.45 16.46 20.33
C GLN A 437 -12.73 16.83 19.02
N ILE A 438 -11.50 16.35 18.82
CA ILE A 438 -10.74 16.58 17.57
C ILE A 438 -11.53 16.04 16.37
N ASN A 439 -12.05 14.81 16.45
CA ASN A 439 -12.84 14.20 15.39
C ASN A 439 -14.07 15.06 15.03
N ARG A 440 -14.78 15.56 16.05
CA ARG A 440 -15.94 16.44 15.85
C ARG A 440 -15.57 17.72 15.10
N ILE A 441 -14.45 18.36 15.47
CA ILE A 441 -14.00 19.58 14.81
C ILE A 441 -13.62 19.30 13.35
N VAL A 442 -12.81 18.27 13.11
CA VAL A 442 -12.32 17.95 11.77
C VAL A 442 -13.46 17.50 10.84
N ASN A 443 -14.44 16.77 11.35
CA ASN A 443 -15.59 16.29 10.58
C ASN A 443 -16.47 17.43 10.03
N LYS A 444 -16.53 18.61 10.67
CA LYS A 444 -17.26 19.79 10.15
C LYS A 444 -16.83 20.17 8.73
N TYR A 445 -15.58 19.89 8.36
CA TYR A 445 -14.99 20.26 7.07
C TYR A 445 -15.23 19.23 5.97
N ILE A 446 -15.77 18.08 6.33
CA ILE A 446 -16.02 16.96 5.40
C ILE A 446 -17.51 16.64 5.24
N LEU A 447 -18.28 16.77 6.29
CA LEU A 447 -19.72 16.60 6.24
C LEU A 447 -20.40 17.87 5.71
#